data_a19c3e23f72e44e3549986aaf6653ba1
#
_entry.id   a19c3e23f72e44e3549986aaf6653ba1
#
_cell.length_a   1.000
_cell.length_b   1.000
_cell.length_c   1.000
_cell.angle_alpha   90.00
_cell.angle_beta   90.00
_cell.angle_gamma   90.00
#
_symmetry.space_group_name_H-M   'P 1'
#
loop_
_entity.id
_entity.type
_entity.pdbx_description
1 polymer ?
#
loop_
_entity_poly.entity_id
_entity_poly.type
_entity_poly.pdbx_seq_one_letter_code
_entity_poly.pdbx_strand_id
1 'polypeptide(L)'
;YFPDPIVGDTVEHTITIRAWDGEGNSAFVSYRILYRFVDTGDVIGTAYIVIDATTVGLDVMEEPYTYKIRQNTPASYAVIEALEEWGYEYEYSGSMDVGFYLRRISRGGMMDYPAIPENLWSKILQDGLTLTGQTDNNSLGEFDYTQGSGWMYSVGGNTYAGKGLSGYYLTDGDTLYLRFTLAYGKDIGGYSSTGGSYGLLPSYCGKWLNGTYIEEHVWGEPTQTVAPDCTHPGEISAVCTVCGDRKDQQEVPPLGHDFVETGRTEPGEDGTPGYIEYTCSRCGEQKQEPIPAVNAGWLPRRRRLPDYAMTGARYER
;
A
#
# COMPACT_ATOMS: atom_id res chain seq x y z
N TYR A 1 2.76 34.00 26.49
CA TYR A 1 2.08 35.21 26.04
C TYR A 1 3.11 36.10 25.34
N PHE A 2 2.95 36.33 24.05
CA PHE A 2 3.78 37.27 23.31
C PHE A 2 3.06 38.62 23.34
N PRO A 3 3.73 39.72 23.66
CA PRO A 3 3.11 41.03 23.58
C PRO A 3 2.76 41.35 22.12
N ASP A 4 1.66 42.06 21.90
CA ASP A 4 1.25 42.46 20.57
C ASP A 4 2.31 43.40 19.98
N PRO A 5 3.04 42.98 18.92
CA PRO A 5 4.05 43.81 18.31
C PRO A 5 3.38 44.88 17.41
N ILE A 6 4.10 45.95 17.15
CA ILE A 6 3.70 46.96 16.14
C ILE A 6 3.85 46.30 14.75
N VAL A 7 2.89 46.55 13.85
CA VAL A 7 2.92 46.08 12.47
C VAL A 7 4.25 46.45 11.80
N GLY A 8 4.93 45.48 11.22
CA GLY A 8 6.20 45.64 10.54
C GLY A 8 7.43 45.43 11.41
N ASP A 9 7.29 45.41 12.74
CA ASP A 9 8.40 45.10 13.65
C ASP A 9 8.75 43.62 13.62
N THR A 10 10.07 43.37 13.70
CA THR A 10 10.58 42.01 13.91
C THR A 10 10.98 41.82 15.36
N VAL A 11 10.37 40.86 16.02
CA VAL A 11 10.65 40.56 17.43
C VAL A 11 11.34 39.20 17.54
N GLU A 12 12.42 39.15 18.32
CA GLU A 12 13.16 37.94 18.60
C GLU A 12 12.74 37.36 19.94
N HIS A 13 12.41 36.08 19.97
CA HIS A 13 12.17 35.30 21.19
C HIS A 13 13.06 34.10 21.23
N THR A 14 13.50 33.72 22.44
CA THR A 14 14.21 32.47 22.69
C THR A 14 13.28 31.54 23.47
N ILE A 15 12.98 30.39 22.88
CA ILE A 15 12.28 29.28 23.56
C ILE A 15 13.30 28.26 23.97
N THR A 16 13.37 27.99 25.31
CA THR A 16 14.23 26.93 25.85
C THR A 16 13.35 25.77 26.33
N ILE A 17 13.55 24.60 25.74
CA ILE A 17 12.90 23.36 26.14
C ILE A 17 13.90 22.62 27.04
N ARG A 18 13.47 22.25 28.25
CA ARG A 18 14.27 21.45 29.19
C ARG A 18 13.56 20.13 29.47
N ALA A 19 14.33 19.07 29.55
CA ALA A 19 13.88 17.75 29.97
C ALA A 19 14.71 17.28 31.17
N TRP A 20 14.07 16.60 32.11
CA TRP A 20 14.72 15.99 33.29
C TRP A 20 14.39 14.50 33.28
N ASP A 21 15.34 13.68 33.78
CA ASP A 21 15.09 12.30 34.16
C ASP A 21 14.78 12.19 35.66
N GLY A 22 14.43 10.98 36.10
CA GLY A 22 14.15 10.69 37.51
C GLY A 22 15.39 10.73 38.42
N GLU A 23 16.59 10.84 37.86
CA GLU A 23 17.89 10.86 38.59
C GLU A 23 18.44 12.28 38.74
N GLY A 24 17.73 13.29 38.21
CA GLY A 24 18.10 14.69 38.32
C GLY A 24 19.02 15.19 37.17
N ASN A 25 19.30 14.38 36.14
CA ASN A 25 20.00 14.84 34.96
C ASN A 25 19.06 15.69 34.14
N SER A 26 19.57 16.73 33.47
CA SER A 26 18.79 17.57 32.62
C SER A 26 19.48 17.85 31.30
N ALA A 27 18.70 17.95 30.23
CA ALA A 27 19.14 18.43 28.92
C ALA A 27 18.25 19.61 28.52
N PHE A 28 18.79 20.50 27.71
CA PHE A 28 18.01 21.60 27.15
C PHE A 28 18.40 21.87 25.71
N VAL A 29 17.45 22.41 24.94
CA VAL A 29 17.67 22.98 23.62
C VAL A 29 16.99 24.34 23.55
N SER A 30 17.65 25.31 22.93
CA SER A 30 17.11 26.65 22.76
C SER A 30 16.94 26.97 21.27
N TYR A 31 15.78 27.49 20.95
CA TYR A 31 15.43 27.96 19.61
C TYR A 31 15.26 29.47 19.63
N ARG A 32 15.90 30.15 18.69
CA ARG A 32 15.61 31.56 18.43
C ARG A 32 14.47 31.64 17.41
N ILE A 33 13.39 32.32 17.78
CA ILE A 33 12.25 32.55 16.92
C ILE A 33 12.22 34.03 16.59
N LEU A 34 12.35 34.32 15.30
CA LEU A 34 12.12 35.64 14.76
C LEU A 34 10.71 35.66 14.19
N TYR A 35 9.85 36.51 14.70
CA TYR A 35 8.55 36.70 14.09
C TYR A 35 8.33 38.17 13.75
N ARG A 36 7.64 38.39 12.64
CA ARG A 36 7.24 39.70 12.18
C ARG A 36 5.73 39.75 12.16
N PHE A 37 5.18 40.81 12.72
CA PHE A 37 3.76 41.06 12.64
C PHE A 37 3.44 41.65 11.26
N VAL A 38 2.53 41.02 10.53
CA VAL A 38 2.06 41.45 9.21
C VAL A 38 0.53 41.47 9.19
N ASP A 39 -0.05 42.41 8.48
CA ASP A 39 -1.49 42.48 8.31
C ASP A 39 -2.00 41.45 7.32
N THR A 40 -3.28 41.11 7.43
CA THR A 40 -3.94 40.26 6.44
C THR A 40 -3.82 40.86 5.05
N GLY A 41 -3.33 40.07 4.08
CA GLY A 41 -3.12 40.52 2.70
C GLY A 41 -1.75 41.10 2.41
N ASP A 42 -0.90 41.34 3.42
CA ASP A 42 0.50 41.73 3.19
C ASP A 42 1.27 40.61 2.50
N VAL A 43 2.20 40.98 1.63
CA VAL A 43 3.08 40.02 0.99
C VAL A 43 4.13 39.52 1.98
N ILE A 44 4.16 38.22 2.22
CA ILE A 44 5.03 37.54 3.19
C ILE A 44 6.06 36.62 2.57
N GLY A 45 6.00 36.38 1.27
CA GLY A 45 6.92 35.49 0.58
C GLY A 45 6.54 35.28 -0.88
N THR A 46 7.20 34.29 -1.47
CA THR A 46 7.00 33.87 -2.88
C THR A 46 6.86 32.36 -2.94
N ALA A 47 5.91 31.85 -3.71
CA ALA A 47 5.76 30.44 -4.03
C ALA A 47 5.67 30.25 -5.54
N TYR A 48 5.78 29.00 -5.97
CA TYR A 48 5.71 28.62 -7.37
C TYR A 48 4.55 27.65 -7.58
N ILE A 49 3.77 27.89 -8.65
CA ILE A 49 2.66 27.01 -9.02
C ILE A 49 3.02 26.30 -10.32
N VAL A 50 2.81 25.00 -10.38
CA VAL A 50 3.11 24.14 -11.53
C VAL A 50 1.87 23.31 -11.85
N ILE A 51 1.47 23.25 -13.13
CA ILE A 51 0.43 22.33 -13.60
C ILE A 51 1.09 21.14 -14.29
N ASP A 52 0.79 19.94 -13.80
CA ASP A 52 1.35 18.68 -14.27
C ASP A 52 0.21 17.74 -14.70
N ALA A 53 0.07 17.54 -16.01
CA ALA A 53 -0.85 16.60 -16.62
C ALA A 53 -0.11 15.49 -17.40
N THR A 54 1.09 15.15 -16.98
CA THR A 54 1.93 14.10 -17.61
C THR A 54 1.25 12.73 -17.61
N THR A 55 0.34 12.47 -16.67
CA THR A 55 -0.45 11.24 -16.61
C THR A 55 -1.36 11.02 -17.83
N VAL A 56 -1.72 12.09 -18.51
CA VAL A 56 -2.47 12.03 -19.76
C VAL A 56 -1.61 12.36 -20.99
N GLY A 57 -0.29 12.35 -20.84
CA GLY A 57 0.67 12.58 -21.90
C GLY A 57 0.85 14.04 -22.30
N LEU A 58 0.31 14.95 -21.53
CA LEU A 58 0.63 16.37 -21.63
C LEU A 58 1.79 16.60 -20.66
N ASP A 59 2.85 17.24 -21.13
CA ASP A 59 3.99 17.60 -20.28
C ASP A 59 3.60 18.52 -19.13
N VAL A 60 4.57 19.04 -18.37
CA VAL A 60 4.33 20.21 -17.52
C VAL A 60 3.79 21.30 -18.44
N MET A 61 2.55 21.70 -18.20
CA MET A 61 1.75 22.42 -19.21
C MET A 61 2.22 23.86 -19.43
N GLU A 62 2.87 24.46 -18.42
CA GLU A 62 3.30 25.85 -18.42
C GLU A 62 4.60 26.03 -17.62
N GLU A 63 5.34 27.10 -17.89
CA GLU A 63 6.43 27.53 -17.00
C GLU A 63 5.88 27.84 -15.61
N PRO A 64 6.63 27.55 -14.52
CA PRO A 64 6.17 27.77 -13.16
C PRO A 64 5.71 29.22 -12.91
N TYR A 65 4.46 29.41 -12.47
CA TYR A 65 3.94 30.70 -12.09
C TYR A 65 4.52 31.17 -10.78
N THR A 66 5.00 32.40 -10.71
CA THR A 66 5.53 33.02 -9.48
C THR A 66 4.43 33.74 -8.72
N TYR A 67 3.93 33.13 -7.64
CA TYR A 67 2.88 33.69 -6.81
C TYR A 67 3.46 34.50 -5.63
N LYS A 68 2.90 35.67 -5.36
CA LYS A 68 3.20 36.49 -4.17
C LYS A 68 2.31 36.05 -3.02
N ILE A 69 2.88 35.31 -2.07
CA ILE A 69 2.15 34.81 -0.90
C ILE A 69 1.66 35.99 -0.06
N ARG A 70 0.36 36.03 0.21
CA ARG A 70 -0.26 37.03 1.07
C ARG A 70 -0.64 36.40 2.42
N GLN A 71 -0.45 37.21 3.48
CA GLN A 71 -0.79 36.78 4.85
C GLN A 71 -2.25 36.32 4.94
N ASN A 72 -2.49 35.19 5.57
CA ASN A 72 -3.81 34.56 5.76
C ASN A 72 -4.60 34.29 4.47
N THR A 73 -3.92 34.12 3.33
CA THR A 73 -4.56 33.80 2.05
C THR A 73 -4.32 32.31 1.72
N PRO A 74 -5.39 31.53 1.56
CA PRO A 74 -5.29 30.10 1.21
C PRO A 74 -4.65 29.85 -0.17
N ALA A 75 -4.08 28.67 -0.36
CA ALA A 75 -3.45 28.25 -1.61
C ALA A 75 -4.42 28.18 -2.81
N SER A 76 -5.72 28.09 -2.58
CA SER A 76 -6.75 28.19 -3.62
C SER A 76 -6.63 29.48 -4.45
N TYR A 77 -6.31 30.60 -3.82
CA TYR A 77 -6.08 31.87 -4.51
C TYR A 77 -4.87 31.80 -5.43
N ALA A 78 -3.79 31.18 -4.99
CA ALA A 78 -2.58 31.01 -5.80
C ALA A 78 -2.82 30.16 -7.06
N VAL A 79 -3.59 29.09 -6.91
CA VAL A 79 -3.95 28.23 -8.05
C VAL A 79 -4.83 28.96 -9.05
N ILE A 80 -5.82 29.70 -8.59
CA ILE A 80 -6.71 30.44 -9.49
C ILE A 80 -5.97 31.59 -10.19
N GLU A 81 -5.16 32.35 -9.46
CA GLU A 81 -4.35 33.44 -10.05
C GLU A 81 -3.41 32.89 -11.14
N ALA A 82 -2.80 31.73 -10.91
CA ALA A 82 -1.96 31.07 -11.91
C ALA A 82 -2.76 30.62 -13.15
N LEU A 83 -3.95 30.01 -12.95
CA LEU A 83 -4.81 29.59 -14.07
C LEU A 83 -5.27 30.76 -14.92
N GLU A 84 -5.63 31.89 -14.28
CA GLU A 84 -6.03 33.13 -14.96
C GLU A 84 -4.87 33.72 -15.77
N GLU A 85 -3.66 33.78 -15.22
CA GLU A 85 -2.47 34.30 -15.90
C GLU A 85 -2.10 33.47 -17.14
N TRP A 86 -2.24 32.13 -17.05
CA TRP A 86 -2.02 31.23 -18.18
C TRP A 86 -3.19 31.17 -19.18
N GLY A 87 -4.30 31.87 -18.89
CA GLY A 87 -5.45 31.94 -19.76
C GLY A 87 -6.33 30.69 -19.79
N TYR A 88 -6.36 29.93 -18.69
CA TYR A 88 -7.30 28.85 -18.50
C TYR A 88 -8.64 29.35 -17.96
N GLU A 89 -9.72 28.81 -18.46
CA GLU A 89 -11.02 28.82 -17.79
C GLU A 89 -11.05 27.66 -16.79
N TYR A 90 -11.84 27.80 -15.72
CA TYR A 90 -11.89 26.79 -14.67
C TYR A 90 -13.28 26.64 -14.05
N GLU A 91 -13.58 25.44 -13.58
CA GLU A 91 -14.77 25.14 -12.79
C GLU A 91 -14.34 24.62 -11.40
N TYR A 92 -14.99 25.14 -10.37
CA TYR A 92 -14.78 24.66 -9.00
C TYR A 92 -16.08 24.64 -8.20
N SER A 93 -16.07 23.96 -7.08
CA SER A 93 -17.14 23.98 -6.07
C SER A 93 -16.59 24.51 -4.75
N GLY A 94 -17.49 24.93 -3.85
CA GLY A 94 -17.13 25.62 -2.60
C GLY A 94 -16.80 27.08 -2.82
N SER A 95 -15.95 27.65 -1.96
CA SER A 95 -15.40 28.99 -2.11
C SER A 95 -13.88 28.95 -1.94
N MET A 96 -13.19 30.05 -2.28
CA MET A 96 -11.73 30.14 -2.12
C MET A 96 -11.28 29.88 -0.68
N ASP A 97 -12.09 30.27 0.30
CA ASP A 97 -11.76 30.17 1.72
C ASP A 97 -12.27 28.88 2.37
N VAL A 98 -13.30 28.24 1.80
CA VAL A 98 -13.94 27.06 2.41
C VAL A 98 -14.39 26.05 1.37
N GLY A 99 -13.88 24.82 1.50
CA GLY A 99 -14.33 23.69 0.69
C GLY A 99 -14.00 23.80 -0.80
N PHE A 100 -12.99 24.57 -1.15
CA PHE A 100 -12.57 24.73 -2.53
C PHE A 100 -12.15 23.38 -3.13
N TYR A 101 -12.78 23.03 -4.26
CA TYR A 101 -12.47 21.85 -5.04
C TYR A 101 -12.45 22.21 -6.52
N LEU A 102 -11.27 22.14 -7.15
CA LEU A 102 -11.10 22.38 -8.57
C LEU A 102 -11.62 21.16 -9.36
N ARG A 103 -12.67 21.38 -10.12
CA ARG A 103 -13.35 20.31 -10.88
C ARG A 103 -12.74 20.13 -12.27
N ARG A 104 -12.48 21.22 -12.98
CA ARG A 104 -12.08 21.22 -14.38
C ARG A 104 -11.30 22.48 -14.73
N ILE A 105 -10.34 22.34 -15.63
CA ILE A 105 -9.71 23.47 -16.32
C ILE A 105 -9.95 23.29 -17.81
N SER A 106 -10.01 24.41 -18.56
CA SER A 106 -10.24 24.39 -20.00
C SER A 106 -9.48 25.50 -20.73
N ARG A 107 -8.98 25.13 -21.90
CA ARG A 107 -8.37 26.03 -22.87
C ARG A 107 -8.43 25.37 -24.24
N GLY A 108 -8.71 26.14 -25.31
CA GLY A 108 -8.87 25.59 -26.67
C GLY A 108 -7.70 24.69 -27.09
N GLY A 109 -8.01 23.46 -27.49
CA GLY A 109 -7.05 22.48 -28.00
C GLY A 109 -6.10 21.86 -26.96
N MET A 110 -6.31 22.09 -25.65
CA MET A 110 -5.39 21.57 -24.63
C MET A 110 -5.30 20.04 -24.60
N MET A 111 -6.32 19.35 -25.11
CA MET A 111 -6.43 17.89 -25.15
C MET A 111 -6.47 17.34 -26.60
N ASP A 112 -5.88 18.05 -27.58
CA ASP A 112 -5.89 17.58 -28.96
C ASP A 112 -5.08 16.29 -29.17
N TYR A 113 -4.05 16.07 -28.34
CA TYR A 113 -3.15 14.92 -28.44
C TYR A 113 -2.88 14.26 -27.10
N PRO A 114 -3.90 13.80 -26.38
CA PRO A 114 -3.69 13.08 -25.15
C PRO A 114 -3.04 11.73 -25.44
N ALA A 115 -2.10 11.34 -24.61
CA ALA A 115 -1.41 10.06 -24.75
C ALA A 115 -1.16 9.44 -23.37
N ILE A 116 -2.19 8.76 -22.85
CA ILE A 116 -2.02 8.01 -21.60
C ILE A 116 -1.05 6.86 -21.87
N PRO A 117 0.08 6.79 -21.18
CA PRO A 117 1.05 5.72 -21.40
C PRO A 117 0.49 4.34 -21.11
N GLU A 118 0.87 3.38 -21.96
CA GLU A 118 0.30 2.03 -21.98
C GLU A 118 0.49 1.29 -20.65
N ASN A 119 1.65 1.46 -20.00
CA ASN A 119 1.94 0.85 -18.71
C ASN A 119 1.05 1.40 -17.58
N LEU A 120 0.77 2.71 -17.55
CA LEU A 120 -0.17 3.29 -16.61
C LEU A 120 -1.60 2.81 -16.89
N TRP A 121 -2.00 2.81 -18.17
CA TRP A 121 -3.33 2.36 -18.54
C TRP A 121 -3.57 0.89 -18.17
N SER A 122 -2.56 0.04 -18.39
CA SER A 122 -2.61 -1.37 -17.97
C SER A 122 -2.78 -1.53 -16.45
N LYS A 123 -2.12 -0.69 -15.64
CA LYS A 123 -2.26 -0.69 -14.19
C LYS A 123 -3.66 -0.26 -13.75
N ILE A 124 -4.23 0.75 -14.40
CA ILE A 124 -5.62 1.22 -14.16
C ILE A 124 -6.64 0.12 -14.45
N LEU A 125 -6.47 -0.58 -15.57
CA LEU A 125 -7.33 -1.71 -15.94
C LEU A 125 -7.21 -2.87 -14.94
N GLN A 126 -6.00 -3.19 -14.49
CA GLN A 126 -5.75 -4.20 -13.46
C GLN A 126 -6.41 -3.84 -12.13
N ASP A 127 -6.43 -2.56 -11.78
CA ASP A 127 -7.08 -2.05 -10.56
C ASP A 127 -8.61 -2.08 -10.63
N GLY A 128 -9.18 -2.33 -11.79
CA GLY A 128 -10.63 -2.47 -11.98
C GLY A 128 -11.40 -1.15 -11.83
N LEU A 129 -10.75 -0.01 -12.10
CA LEU A 129 -11.43 1.28 -12.09
C LEU A 129 -12.44 1.39 -13.23
N THR A 130 -13.57 2.03 -12.95
CA THR A 130 -14.59 2.30 -13.97
C THR A 130 -14.07 3.31 -14.97
N LEU A 131 -14.14 2.96 -16.27
CA LEU A 131 -13.77 3.85 -17.38
C LEU A 131 -14.95 4.76 -17.73
N THR A 132 -14.68 6.02 -17.98
CA THR A 132 -15.71 7.05 -18.26
C THR A 132 -15.58 7.69 -19.63
N GLY A 133 -14.39 7.87 -20.14
CA GLY A 133 -14.14 8.60 -21.38
C GLY A 133 -13.81 10.08 -21.13
N GLN A 134 -13.33 10.74 -22.17
CA GLN A 134 -12.98 12.16 -22.14
C GLN A 134 -14.21 13.02 -22.43
N THR A 135 -14.34 14.15 -21.73
CA THR A 135 -15.48 15.07 -21.92
C THR A 135 -15.40 15.78 -23.28
N ASP A 136 -14.28 16.44 -23.58
CA ASP A 136 -13.99 17.12 -24.85
C ASP A 136 -12.48 17.35 -25.02
N ASN A 137 -12.08 17.94 -26.16
CA ASN A 137 -10.66 18.22 -26.46
C ASN A 137 -10.16 19.56 -25.90
N ASN A 138 -10.99 20.31 -25.21
CA ASN A 138 -10.63 21.64 -24.71
C ASN A 138 -10.56 21.69 -23.19
N SER A 139 -10.83 20.59 -22.50
CA SER A 139 -10.90 20.57 -21.07
C SER A 139 -10.34 19.30 -20.45
N LEU A 140 -9.93 19.37 -19.19
CA LEU A 140 -9.47 18.24 -18.38
C LEU A 140 -9.98 18.40 -16.95
N GLY A 141 -10.71 17.42 -16.45
CA GLY A 141 -11.34 17.52 -15.15
C GLY A 141 -11.72 16.19 -14.51
N GLU A 142 -12.41 16.28 -13.39
CA GLU A 142 -12.91 15.10 -12.69
C GLU A 142 -13.74 14.21 -13.61
N PHE A 143 -13.55 12.90 -13.47
CA PHE A 143 -14.22 11.84 -14.26
C PHE A 143 -13.84 11.78 -15.75
N ASP A 144 -12.83 12.53 -16.22
CA ASP A 144 -12.28 12.29 -17.55
C ASP A 144 -11.40 11.03 -17.54
N TYR A 145 -11.66 10.10 -18.46
CA TYR A 145 -11.03 8.78 -18.64
C TYR A 145 -11.42 7.72 -17.62
N THR A 146 -11.47 8.05 -16.32
CA THR A 146 -11.83 7.11 -15.26
C THR A 146 -12.68 7.77 -14.19
N GLN A 147 -13.38 6.97 -13.40
CA GLN A 147 -14.10 7.47 -12.23
C GLN A 147 -13.16 8.01 -11.13
N GLY A 148 -11.87 7.65 -11.18
CA GLY A 148 -10.87 8.07 -10.21
C GLY A 148 -10.05 9.28 -10.61
N SER A 149 -10.38 9.92 -11.73
CA SER A 149 -9.62 11.05 -12.24
C SER A 149 -10.02 12.37 -11.61
N GLY A 150 -9.09 13.30 -11.59
CA GLY A 150 -9.28 14.66 -11.08
C GLY A 150 -7.98 15.37 -10.74
N TRP A 151 -8.11 16.60 -10.27
CA TRP A 151 -6.98 17.43 -9.88
C TRP A 151 -6.64 17.25 -8.40
N MET A 152 -5.39 16.94 -8.12
CA MET A 152 -4.81 16.89 -6.77
C MET A 152 -3.63 17.82 -6.68
N TYR A 153 -3.24 18.21 -5.46
CA TYR A 153 -2.05 19.04 -5.28
C TYR A 153 -1.07 18.40 -4.30
N SER A 154 0.20 18.69 -4.52
CA SER A 154 1.29 18.41 -3.58
C SER A 154 2.19 19.65 -3.43
N VAL A 155 2.97 19.69 -2.35
CA VAL A 155 3.92 20.77 -2.09
C VAL A 155 5.31 20.19 -1.87
N GLY A 156 6.33 20.83 -2.44
CA GLY A 156 7.71 20.37 -2.31
C GLY A 156 7.96 18.98 -2.95
N GLY A 157 7.34 18.72 -4.11
CA GLY A 157 7.44 17.43 -4.83
C GLY A 157 6.24 16.53 -4.59
N ASN A 158 6.35 15.48 -3.77
CA ASN A 158 5.29 14.49 -3.58
C ASN A 158 4.65 14.53 -2.18
N THR A 159 4.70 15.66 -1.48
CA THR A 159 4.05 15.79 -0.18
C THR A 159 2.60 16.24 -0.36
N TYR A 160 1.66 15.32 -0.14
CA TYR A 160 0.23 15.57 -0.20
C TYR A 160 -0.30 15.93 1.19
N ALA A 161 -0.90 17.10 1.32
CA ALA A 161 -1.18 17.71 2.63
C ALA A 161 -2.36 17.08 3.40
N GLY A 162 -3.15 16.19 2.80
CA GLY A 162 -4.34 15.59 3.44
C GLY A 162 -5.45 16.59 3.77
N LYS A 163 -5.42 17.79 3.16
CA LYS A 163 -6.43 18.85 3.30
C LYS A 163 -6.60 19.59 1.98
N GLY A 164 -7.76 20.20 1.76
CA GLY A 164 -8.05 20.96 0.54
C GLY A 164 -7.24 22.24 0.44
N LEU A 165 -7.16 22.81 -0.77
CA LEU A 165 -6.44 24.06 -1.06
C LEU A 165 -6.91 25.24 -0.23
N SER A 166 -8.21 25.34 0.10
CA SER A 166 -8.76 26.37 0.98
C SER A 166 -8.33 26.26 2.45
N GLY A 167 -7.76 25.12 2.86
CA GLY A 167 -7.22 24.91 4.20
C GLY A 167 -5.69 24.88 4.25
N TYR A 168 -5.02 25.11 3.12
CA TYR A 168 -3.56 25.11 3.02
C TYR A 168 -3.04 26.55 2.82
N TYR A 169 -1.99 26.90 3.54
CA TYR A 169 -1.32 28.20 3.45
C TYR A 169 0.12 27.97 3.01
N LEU A 170 0.50 28.59 1.88
CA LEU A 170 1.84 28.50 1.32
C LEU A 170 2.84 29.25 2.19
N THR A 171 4.08 28.76 2.20
CA THR A 171 5.23 29.38 2.85
C THR A 171 6.28 29.79 1.80
N ASP A 172 7.17 30.72 2.18
CA ASP A 172 8.19 31.22 1.27
C ASP A 172 9.07 30.11 0.71
N GLY A 173 9.20 30.07 -0.61
CA GLY A 173 9.95 29.05 -1.34
C GLY A 173 9.16 27.79 -1.69
N ASP A 174 7.90 27.66 -1.27
CA ASP A 174 7.08 26.51 -1.64
C ASP A 174 6.89 26.40 -3.15
N THR A 175 6.88 25.16 -3.65
CA THR A 175 6.40 24.83 -4.99
C THR A 175 5.17 23.95 -4.87
N LEU A 176 4.01 24.45 -5.30
CA LEU A 176 2.76 23.73 -5.37
C LEU A 176 2.62 23.12 -6.77
N TYR A 177 2.48 21.81 -6.82
CA TYR A 177 2.19 21.06 -8.03
C TYR A 177 0.71 20.72 -8.07
N LEU A 178 -0.01 21.26 -9.04
CA LEU A 178 -1.36 20.83 -9.37
C LEU A 178 -1.26 19.69 -10.37
N ARG A 179 -1.56 18.45 -9.94
CA ARG A 179 -1.39 17.24 -10.73
C ARG A 179 -2.71 16.59 -11.08
N PHE A 180 -2.81 16.16 -12.34
CA PHE A 180 -3.94 15.35 -12.77
C PHE A 180 -3.70 13.88 -12.44
N THR A 181 -4.63 13.25 -11.73
CA THR A 181 -4.63 11.82 -11.46
C THR A 181 -5.69 11.10 -12.28
N LEU A 182 -5.41 9.87 -12.68
CA LEU A 182 -6.37 8.96 -13.31
C LEU A 182 -6.91 7.91 -12.34
N ALA A 183 -6.37 7.83 -11.11
CA ALA A 183 -6.60 6.69 -10.22
C ALA A 183 -6.66 7.08 -8.73
N TYR A 184 -7.43 8.10 -8.37
CA TYR A 184 -7.56 8.58 -6.97
C TYR A 184 -6.20 8.88 -6.32
N GLY A 185 -5.23 9.38 -7.09
CA GLY A 185 -3.89 9.68 -6.62
C GLY A 185 -2.94 8.48 -6.54
N LYS A 186 -3.35 7.26 -6.88
CA LYS A 186 -2.48 6.06 -6.87
C LYS A 186 -1.33 6.17 -7.87
N ASP A 187 -1.60 6.77 -9.02
CA ASP A 187 -0.67 6.98 -10.13
C ASP A 187 0.34 8.09 -9.89
N ILE A 188 0.04 9.02 -8.99
CA ILE A 188 0.88 10.17 -8.67
C ILE A 188 1.46 10.16 -7.25
N GLY A 189 1.21 9.09 -6.48
CA GLY A 189 1.72 8.94 -5.11
C GLY A 189 0.90 9.67 -4.03
N GLY A 190 -0.29 10.15 -4.38
CA GLY A 190 -1.17 10.94 -3.49
C GLY A 190 -2.29 10.15 -2.81
N TYR A 191 -2.40 8.85 -3.04
CA TYR A 191 -3.55 8.05 -2.59
C TYR A 191 -3.81 8.12 -1.08
N SER A 192 -2.77 8.11 -0.26
CA SER A 192 -2.91 8.19 1.20
C SER A 192 -3.63 9.46 1.69
N SER A 193 -3.63 10.53 0.90
CA SER A 193 -4.30 11.79 1.23
C SER A 193 -5.80 11.79 0.95
N THR A 194 -6.32 10.80 0.21
CA THR A 194 -7.75 10.73 -0.14
C THR A 194 -8.62 10.20 1.00
N GLY A 195 -8.03 9.49 1.97
CA GLY A 195 -8.74 8.88 3.09
C GLY A 195 -9.69 7.74 2.72
N GLY A 196 -9.65 7.25 1.46
CA GLY A 196 -10.56 6.23 0.93
C GLY A 196 -9.86 4.93 0.52
N SER A 197 -10.68 3.91 0.24
CA SER A 197 -10.28 2.65 -0.38
C SER A 197 -11.00 2.52 -1.70
N TYR A 198 -10.34 2.86 -2.80
CA TYR A 198 -10.90 2.83 -4.15
C TYR A 198 -10.12 1.84 -5.01
N GLY A 199 -10.86 1.02 -5.78
CA GLY A 199 -10.27 -0.02 -6.61
C GLY A 199 -9.78 -1.24 -5.83
N LEU A 200 -9.09 -2.15 -6.51
CA LEU A 200 -8.62 -3.43 -5.96
C LEU A 200 -7.21 -3.34 -5.37
N LEU A 201 -6.35 -2.49 -5.94
CA LEU A 201 -4.97 -2.32 -5.50
C LEU A 201 -4.89 -1.29 -4.37
N PRO A 202 -4.07 -1.54 -3.32
CA PRO A 202 -3.91 -0.62 -2.20
C PRO A 202 -3.21 0.68 -2.61
N SER A 203 -2.25 0.60 -3.54
CA SER A 203 -1.53 1.75 -4.11
C SER A 203 -0.82 1.32 -5.38
N TYR A 204 -0.38 2.30 -6.20
CA TYR A 204 0.54 2.02 -7.31
C TYR A 204 1.97 2.28 -6.83
N CYS A 205 2.86 1.38 -7.22
CA CYS A 205 4.30 1.56 -7.00
C CYS A 205 4.91 2.25 -8.18
N GLY A 206 5.61 3.32 -7.90
CA GLY A 206 6.27 4.09 -8.89
C GLY A 206 5.85 5.55 -8.87
N LYS A 207 6.52 6.28 -9.68
CA LYS A 207 6.28 7.70 -9.87
C LYS A 207 6.22 8.02 -11.34
N TRP A 208 5.51 9.06 -11.64
CA TRP A 208 5.38 9.59 -12.95
C TRP A 208 6.48 10.62 -13.19
N LEU A 209 7.36 10.37 -14.16
CA LEU A 209 8.45 11.28 -14.53
C LEU A 209 8.51 11.44 -16.05
N ASN A 210 8.43 12.67 -16.55
CA ASN A 210 8.63 13.00 -17.96
C ASN A 210 7.83 12.12 -18.92
N GLY A 211 6.53 11.94 -18.66
CA GLY A 211 5.65 11.13 -19.50
C GLY A 211 5.87 9.62 -19.39
N THR A 212 6.65 9.15 -18.44
CA THR A 212 6.93 7.74 -18.22
C THR A 212 6.60 7.34 -16.79
N TYR A 213 5.85 6.25 -16.62
CA TYR A 213 5.64 5.62 -15.30
C TYR A 213 6.85 4.75 -14.97
N ILE A 214 7.57 5.10 -13.91
CA ILE A 214 8.72 4.35 -13.41
C ILE A 214 8.27 3.57 -12.19
N GLU A 215 8.25 2.24 -12.29
CA GLU A 215 7.95 1.38 -11.15
C GLU A 215 9.10 1.40 -10.15
N GLU A 216 8.80 1.81 -8.92
CA GLU A 216 9.72 1.82 -7.80
C GLU A 216 9.08 1.09 -6.61
N HIS A 217 9.35 -0.21 -6.48
CA HIS A 217 8.88 -0.99 -5.34
C HIS A 217 9.78 -0.80 -4.13
N VAL A 218 9.17 -0.64 -2.97
CA VAL A 218 9.86 -0.65 -1.68
C VAL A 218 9.66 -2.03 -1.05
N TRP A 219 10.59 -2.93 -1.31
CA TRP A 219 10.51 -4.31 -0.86
C TRP A 219 10.86 -4.44 0.62
N GLY A 220 10.00 -5.12 1.37
CA GLY A 220 10.31 -5.57 2.73
C GLY A 220 11.20 -6.82 2.72
N GLU A 221 11.65 -7.24 3.90
CA GLU A 221 12.37 -8.51 4.05
C GLU A 221 11.43 -9.68 3.71
N PRO A 222 11.95 -10.77 3.09
CA PRO A 222 11.15 -11.96 2.83
C PRO A 222 10.57 -12.54 4.12
N THR A 223 9.27 -12.74 4.14
CA THR A 223 8.53 -13.31 5.28
C THR A 223 7.57 -14.38 4.79
N GLN A 224 7.07 -15.19 5.71
CA GLN A 224 6.04 -16.17 5.37
C GLN A 224 4.73 -15.44 5.08
N THR A 225 4.36 -15.39 3.81
CA THR A 225 3.14 -14.71 3.32
C THR A 225 1.95 -15.65 3.25
N VAL A 226 2.20 -16.95 3.12
CA VAL A 226 1.20 -18.02 3.20
C VAL A 226 1.73 -19.10 4.13
N ALA A 227 0.96 -19.43 5.17
CA ALA A 227 1.31 -20.54 6.04
C ALA A 227 1.01 -21.87 5.34
N PRO A 228 1.93 -22.87 5.36
CA PRO A 228 1.61 -24.21 4.86
C PRO A 228 0.63 -24.90 5.81
N ASP A 229 -0.26 -25.68 5.25
CA ASP A 229 -1.10 -26.61 5.99
C ASP A 229 -0.68 -28.06 5.75
N CYS A 230 -1.51 -29.04 6.12
CA CYS A 230 -1.17 -30.45 5.96
C CYS A 230 -1.01 -30.88 4.50
N THR A 231 -1.71 -30.24 3.57
CA THR A 231 -1.85 -30.65 2.17
C THR A 231 -1.41 -29.58 1.20
N HIS A 232 -1.45 -28.31 1.59
CA HIS A 232 -1.10 -27.20 0.73
C HIS A 232 0.24 -26.58 1.15
N PRO A 233 1.07 -26.22 0.16
CA PRO A 233 2.32 -25.51 0.42
C PRO A 233 2.06 -24.11 0.94
N GLY A 234 2.99 -23.60 1.71
CA GLY A 234 3.08 -22.21 2.07
C GLY A 234 3.96 -21.41 1.11
N GLU A 235 4.12 -20.13 1.38
CA GLU A 235 4.95 -19.22 0.60
C GLU A 235 5.75 -18.29 1.49
N ILE A 236 7.01 -18.12 1.16
CA ILE A 236 7.85 -17.01 1.65
C ILE A 236 8.06 -16.08 0.48
N SER A 237 7.80 -14.79 0.67
CA SER A 237 8.03 -13.76 -0.34
C SER A 237 8.37 -12.42 0.28
N ALA A 238 9.08 -11.57 -0.46
CA ALA A 238 9.22 -10.16 -0.14
C ALA A 238 7.99 -9.42 -0.64
N VAL A 239 7.34 -8.69 0.25
CA VAL A 239 6.13 -7.90 -0.06
C VAL A 239 6.51 -6.44 -0.21
N CYS A 240 6.06 -5.79 -1.26
CA CYS A 240 6.20 -4.35 -1.40
C CYS A 240 5.34 -3.63 -0.37
N THR A 241 5.96 -2.74 0.43
CA THR A 241 5.27 -1.99 1.49
C THR A 241 4.31 -0.92 0.97
N VAL A 242 4.38 -0.60 -0.32
CA VAL A 242 3.55 0.44 -0.98
C VAL A 242 2.36 -0.17 -1.70
N CYS A 243 2.57 -1.18 -2.57
CA CYS A 243 1.50 -1.74 -3.42
C CYS A 243 1.07 -3.16 -3.03
N GLY A 244 1.79 -3.83 -2.15
CA GLY A 244 1.49 -5.21 -1.76
C GLY A 244 1.94 -6.29 -2.76
N ASP A 245 2.57 -5.91 -3.87
CA ASP A 245 3.14 -6.87 -4.83
C ASP A 245 4.16 -7.78 -4.13
N ARG A 246 4.33 -8.99 -4.66
CA ARG A 246 5.23 -10.01 -4.11
C ARG A 246 6.33 -10.35 -5.10
N LYS A 247 7.55 -10.53 -4.60
CA LYS A 247 8.68 -11.04 -5.38
C LYS A 247 9.41 -12.14 -4.63
N ASP A 248 10.31 -12.83 -5.35
CA ASP A 248 11.18 -13.88 -4.80
C ASP A 248 10.37 -14.97 -4.07
N GLN A 249 9.24 -15.38 -4.66
CA GLN A 249 8.33 -16.39 -4.10
C GLN A 249 9.04 -17.73 -3.99
N GLN A 250 9.11 -18.25 -2.77
CA GLN A 250 9.66 -19.55 -2.44
C GLN A 250 8.57 -20.41 -1.83
N GLU A 251 8.36 -21.59 -2.39
CA GLU A 251 7.43 -22.56 -1.86
C GLU A 251 7.95 -23.17 -0.56
N VAL A 252 7.11 -23.19 0.46
CA VAL A 252 7.34 -23.92 1.70
C VAL A 252 6.55 -25.23 1.61
N PRO A 253 7.20 -26.40 1.67
CA PRO A 253 6.49 -27.66 1.55
C PRO A 253 5.33 -27.80 2.52
N PRO A 254 4.25 -28.53 2.14
CA PRO A 254 3.17 -28.86 3.06
C PRO A 254 3.69 -29.56 4.31
N LEU A 255 3.04 -29.30 5.44
CA LEU A 255 3.45 -29.88 6.73
C LEU A 255 3.25 -31.38 6.81
N GLY A 256 2.44 -31.98 5.91
CA GLY A 256 1.98 -33.34 6.00
C GLY A 256 1.02 -33.56 7.17
N HIS A 257 0.45 -34.76 7.24
CA HIS A 257 -0.41 -35.13 8.35
C HIS A 257 0.42 -35.72 9.49
N ASP A 258 0.07 -35.35 10.70
CA ASP A 258 0.60 -35.90 11.96
C ASP A 258 -0.51 -36.72 12.61
N PHE A 259 -0.66 -37.98 12.16
CA PHE A 259 -1.71 -38.85 12.62
C PHE A 259 -1.38 -39.47 13.98
N VAL A 260 -2.22 -39.21 14.95
CA VAL A 260 -2.19 -39.82 16.27
C VAL A 260 -3.33 -40.80 16.41
N GLU A 261 -3.08 -41.96 17.08
CA GLU A 261 -4.13 -42.95 17.40
C GLU A 261 -5.15 -42.31 18.35
N THR A 262 -6.42 -42.31 17.93
CA THR A 262 -7.53 -41.74 18.72
C THR A 262 -8.56 -42.78 19.13
N GLY A 263 -8.50 -43.94 18.53
CA GLY A 263 -9.38 -45.08 18.85
C GLY A 263 -8.87 -46.38 18.33
N ARG A 264 -9.28 -47.51 18.97
CA ARG A 264 -8.92 -48.83 18.57
C ARG A 264 -10.09 -49.78 18.81
N THR A 265 -10.41 -50.59 17.81
CA THR A 265 -11.37 -51.66 17.91
C THR A 265 -10.63 -52.96 17.59
N GLU A 266 -10.54 -53.86 18.57
CA GLU A 266 -9.87 -55.13 18.37
C GLU A 266 -10.70 -56.09 17.46
N PRO A 267 -10.04 -56.99 16.72
CA PRO A 267 -10.74 -57.99 15.91
C PRO A 267 -11.67 -58.88 16.76
N GLY A 268 -12.86 -59.14 16.26
CA GLY A 268 -13.82 -60.02 16.93
C GLY A 268 -13.44 -61.49 16.87
N GLU A 269 -13.87 -62.29 17.87
CA GLU A 269 -13.71 -63.75 17.91
C GLU A 269 -14.51 -64.45 16.77
N ASP A 270 -15.47 -63.77 16.21
CA ASP A 270 -16.31 -64.17 15.06
C ASP A 270 -15.58 -64.02 13.70
N GLY A 271 -14.35 -63.52 13.71
CA GLY A 271 -13.56 -63.24 12.52
C GLY A 271 -13.80 -61.90 11.87
N THR A 272 -14.49 -60.98 12.56
CA THR A 272 -14.61 -59.61 12.11
C THR A 272 -13.27 -58.88 12.27
N PRO A 273 -12.81 -58.13 11.25
CA PRO A 273 -11.58 -57.34 11.38
C PRO A 273 -11.78 -56.16 12.37
N GLY A 274 -10.73 -55.86 13.14
CA GLY A 274 -10.62 -54.65 13.93
C GLY A 274 -10.13 -53.49 13.09
N TYR A 275 -10.04 -52.34 13.68
CA TYR A 275 -9.43 -51.13 13.08
C TYR A 275 -8.83 -50.23 14.12
N ILE A 276 -7.84 -49.45 13.67
CA ILE A 276 -7.24 -48.37 14.43
C ILE A 276 -7.69 -47.05 13.81
N GLU A 277 -8.21 -46.16 14.61
CA GLU A 277 -8.60 -44.82 14.20
C GLU A 277 -7.47 -43.86 14.48
N TYR A 278 -7.16 -43.04 13.51
CA TYR A 278 -6.18 -41.98 13.63
C TYR A 278 -6.81 -40.67 13.30
N THR A 279 -6.43 -39.64 14.03
CA THR A 279 -6.81 -38.27 13.73
C THR A 279 -5.55 -37.41 13.60
N CYS A 280 -5.46 -36.63 12.54
CA CYS A 280 -4.36 -35.69 12.39
C CYS A 280 -4.44 -34.60 13.46
N SER A 281 -3.35 -34.44 14.23
CA SER A 281 -3.26 -33.45 15.31
C SER A 281 -3.31 -32.01 14.81
N ARG A 282 -3.01 -31.77 13.50
CA ARG A 282 -2.94 -30.45 12.90
C ARG A 282 -4.24 -30.01 12.23
N CYS A 283 -4.88 -30.89 11.45
CA CYS A 283 -6.07 -30.51 10.65
C CYS A 283 -7.34 -31.28 11.03
N GLY A 284 -7.24 -32.29 11.91
CA GLY A 284 -8.39 -33.10 12.32
C GLY A 284 -8.82 -34.15 11.29
N GLU A 285 -8.11 -34.32 10.19
CA GLU A 285 -8.42 -35.39 9.21
C GLU A 285 -8.32 -36.74 9.88
N GLN A 286 -9.26 -37.61 9.56
CA GLN A 286 -9.36 -38.94 10.13
C GLN A 286 -9.04 -40.03 9.08
N LYS A 287 -8.32 -41.07 9.51
CA LYS A 287 -8.12 -42.30 8.73
C LYS A 287 -8.27 -43.50 9.61
N GLN A 288 -8.62 -44.65 9.00
CA GLN A 288 -8.69 -45.91 9.67
C GLN A 288 -7.72 -46.92 9.00
N GLU A 289 -7.02 -47.66 9.81
CA GLU A 289 -6.18 -48.78 9.35
C GLU A 289 -6.76 -50.10 9.88
N PRO A 290 -7.02 -51.09 8.99
CA PRO A 290 -7.63 -52.32 9.43
C PRO A 290 -6.64 -53.20 10.22
N ILE A 291 -7.13 -53.81 11.31
CA ILE A 291 -6.45 -54.89 12.02
C ILE A 291 -7.00 -56.21 11.49
N PRO A 292 -6.19 -57.05 10.80
CA PRO A 292 -6.68 -58.30 10.28
C PRO A 292 -7.23 -59.21 11.38
N ALA A 293 -8.37 -59.86 11.12
CA ALA A 293 -8.87 -60.87 12.02
C ALA A 293 -7.86 -62.03 12.15
N VAL A 294 -7.58 -62.45 13.37
CA VAL A 294 -6.75 -63.65 13.60
C VAL A 294 -7.63 -64.84 13.30
N ASN A 295 -7.49 -65.42 12.10
CA ASN A 295 -8.14 -66.72 11.79
C ASN A 295 -7.68 -67.77 12.79
N ALA A 296 -8.50 -68.12 13.74
CA ALA A 296 -8.27 -69.20 14.73
C ALA A 296 -8.09 -70.57 14.09
N GLY A 297 -7.99 -70.63 12.75
CA GLY A 297 -7.86 -71.90 11.96
C GLY A 297 -6.47 -72.26 11.49
N TRP A 298 -5.43 -71.43 11.77
CA TRP A 298 -4.05 -71.75 11.34
C TRP A 298 -3.11 -72.08 12.50
N LEU A 299 -3.49 -73.07 13.35
CA LEU A 299 -2.45 -73.79 14.11
C LEU A 299 -1.72 -74.68 13.10
N PRO A 300 -0.41 -74.53 12.89
CA PRO A 300 0.34 -75.47 12.09
C PRO A 300 0.25 -76.84 12.78
N ARG A 301 -0.39 -77.79 12.13
CA ARG A 301 -0.34 -79.20 12.61
C ARG A 301 1.11 -79.51 12.92
N ARG A 302 1.43 -79.75 14.21
CA ARG A 302 2.69 -80.35 14.58
C ARG A 302 2.87 -81.61 13.77
N ARG A 303 3.72 -81.57 12.77
CA ARG A 303 4.23 -82.78 12.14
C ARG A 303 4.94 -83.58 13.26
N ARG A 304 4.40 -84.72 13.63
CA ARG A 304 5.22 -85.72 14.36
C ARG A 304 6.44 -86.02 13.53
N LEU A 305 7.59 -85.63 14.07
CA LEU A 305 8.85 -86.12 13.53
C LEU A 305 8.87 -87.66 13.67
N PRO A 306 9.22 -88.44 12.63
CA PRO A 306 9.41 -89.84 12.78
C PRO A 306 10.56 -90.15 13.74
N ASP A 307 10.36 -91.13 14.64
CA ASP A 307 11.39 -91.64 15.56
C ASP A 307 12.55 -92.19 14.69
N TYR A 308 13.61 -91.46 14.62
CA TYR A 308 14.87 -91.96 14.13
C TYR A 308 15.60 -92.64 15.30
N ALA A 309 15.69 -93.98 15.20
CA ALA A 309 16.52 -94.82 16.05
C ALA A 309 17.99 -94.38 15.99
N MET A 310 18.53 -94.10 17.13
CA MET A 310 19.96 -93.79 17.32
C MET A 310 20.76 -95.04 17.02
N THR A 311 21.41 -95.12 15.90
CA THR A 311 22.53 -96.04 15.70
C THR A 311 23.81 -95.29 15.85
N GLY A 312 24.59 -95.73 16.85
CA GLY A 312 25.84 -95.15 17.20
C GLY A 312 26.91 -95.19 16.12
N ALA A 313 27.63 -94.10 15.99
CA ALA A 313 28.93 -94.09 15.32
C ALA A 313 29.91 -93.39 16.29
N ARG A 314 30.90 -94.24 16.72
CA ARG A 314 32.09 -93.77 17.45
C ARG A 314 32.92 -92.85 16.54
N TYR A 315 33.38 -91.76 17.07
CA TYR A 315 34.54 -91.09 16.51
C TYR A 315 35.75 -91.31 17.39
N GLU A 316 36.74 -92.00 16.76
CA GLU A 316 38.13 -92.03 17.23
C GLU A 316 38.92 -90.91 16.54
N ARG A 317 39.65 -90.14 17.36
CA ARG A 317 40.74 -89.16 17.12
C ARG A 317 40.42 -87.85 16.47
#